data_9185b2e0ddb0c6b5e0d193613d295061
#
_entry.id   9185b2e0ddb0c6b5e0d193613d295061
#
_cell.length_a   1.000
_cell.length_b   1.000
_cell.length_c   1.000
_cell.angle_alpha   90.00
_cell.angle_beta   90.00
_cell.angle_gamma   90.00
#
_symmetry.space_group_name_H-M   'P 1'
#
loop_
_entity.id
_entity.type
_entity.pdbx_description
1 polymer ?
#
loop_
_entity_poly.entity_id
_entity_poly.type
_entity_poly.pdbx_seq_one_letter_code
_entity_poly.pdbx_strand_id
1 'polypeptide(L)'
;TLFAQDFVVRNPSLWSVEYPHLYTAVSKIYEGDRLVDEYTTRFGIRTLEIIPEKGFFLNGKLTKFQGVCNHHDLGPLGAAVNDAAIRRQIRIMKDMGVNAIRTSHNMPAPELVAACDEMGMMLMLESFDEWKSAKVSNGYNKIFDEWVEKDLVNLIHHYRNNPSVVMWCVGNEVPDQWGGIKL
;
A
#
# COMPACT_ATOMS: atom_id res chain seq x y z
N THR A 1 -11.64 11.21 -22.73
CA THR A 1 -12.92 11.51 -22.07
C THR A 1 -12.93 10.82 -20.72
N LEU A 2 -13.27 11.53 -19.63
CA LEU A 2 -13.41 10.97 -18.30
C LEU A 2 -14.88 10.61 -18.06
N PHE A 3 -15.13 9.37 -17.61
CA PHE A 3 -16.44 8.93 -17.14
C PHE A 3 -16.36 8.65 -15.64
N ALA A 4 -17.35 9.13 -14.90
CA ALA A 4 -17.50 8.84 -13.48
C ALA A 4 -18.85 8.16 -13.23
N GLN A 5 -18.84 7.13 -12.41
CA GLN A 5 -20.05 6.42 -11.99
C GLN A 5 -20.02 6.25 -10.48
N ASP A 6 -21.13 6.59 -9.83
CA ASP A 6 -21.32 6.39 -8.41
C ASP A 6 -22.14 5.13 -8.16
N PHE A 7 -21.72 4.32 -7.19
CA PHE A 7 -22.48 3.18 -6.73
C PHE A 7 -22.44 3.08 -5.20
N VAL A 8 -23.46 2.47 -4.63
CA VAL A 8 -23.58 2.31 -3.18
C VAL A 8 -23.63 0.83 -2.82
N VAL A 9 -22.70 0.41 -1.97
CA VAL A 9 -22.77 -0.92 -1.33
C VAL A 9 -23.49 -0.76 -0.01
N ARG A 10 -24.71 -1.31 0.09
CA ARG A 10 -25.51 -1.24 1.33
C ARG A 10 -25.07 -2.33 2.30
N ASN A 11 -24.89 -1.95 3.58
CA ASN A 11 -24.45 -2.85 4.66
C ASN A 11 -23.18 -3.63 4.26
N PRO A 12 -22.08 -2.95 3.93
CA PRO A 12 -20.89 -3.60 3.41
C PRO A 12 -20.24 -4.51 4.47
N SER A 13 -19.68 -5.63 4.01
CA SER A 13 -18.70 -6.39 4.78
C SER A 13 -17.38 -5.61 4.79
N LEU A 14 -16.95 -5.17 5.96
CA LEU A 14 -15.76 -4.33 6.08
C LEU A 14 -14.48 -5.17 6.04
N TRP A 15 -13.45 -4.66 5.35
CA TRP A 15 -12.13 -5.24 5.37
C TRP A 15 -11.46 -5.01 6.73
N SER A 16 -10.90 -6.05 7.31
CA SER A 16 -10.05 -5.97 8.51
C SER A 16 -8.93 -7.01 8.45
N VAL A 17 -8.02 -6.96 9.44
CA VAL A 17 -6.94 -7.95 9.57
C VAL A 17 -7.49 -9.36 9.78
N GLU A 18 -8.58 -9.49 10.53
CA GLU A 18 -9.22 -10.77 10.84
C GLU A 18 -10.16 -11.23 9.73
N TYR A 19 -10.81 -10.28 9.05
CA TYR A 19 -11.78 -10.54 7.99
C TYR A 19 -11.46 -9.68 6.75
N PRO A 20 -10.49 -10.09 5.93
CA PRO A 20 -10.03 -9.30 4.79
C PRO A 20 -10.98 -9.41 3.59
N HIS A 21 -12.20 -8.91 3.77
CA HIS A 21 -13.23 -8.97 2.74
C HIS A 21 -12.93 -8.03 1.58
N LEU A 22 -12.93 -8.56 0.36
CA LEU A 22 -12.71 -7.82 -0.87
C LEU A 22 -13.91 -7.90 -1.78
N TYR A 23 -14.21 -6.78 -2.42
CA TYR A 23 -15.18 -6.65 -3.50
C TYR A 23 -14.49 -6.61 -4.84
N THR A 24 -15.26 -6.87 -5.89
CA THR A 24 -14.80 -6.78 -7.27
C THR A 24 -15.74 -5.86 -8.04
N ALA A 25 -15.19 -4.79 -8.61
CA ALA A 25 -15.87 -3.95 -9.57
C ALA A 25 -15.44 -4.36 -10.98
N VAL A 26 -16.41 -4.65 -11.84
CA VAL A 26 -16.15 -4.98 -13.25
C VAL A 26 -16.66 -3.83 -14.09
N SER A 27 -15.73 -3.09 -14.71
CA SER A 27 -16.03 -2.00 -15.64
C SER A 27 -16.05 -2.52 -17.07
N LYS A 28 -17.13 -2.26 -17.80
CA LYS A 28 -17.27 -2.71 -19.18
C LYS A 28 -17.54 -1.50 -20.08
N ILE A 29 -16.82 -1.45 -21.19
CA ILE A 29 -16.98 -0.40 -22.21
C ILE A 29 -17.59 -1.03 -23.45
N TYR A 30 -18.66 -0.41 -23.95
CA TYR A 30 -19.38 -0.87 -25.14
C TYR A 30 -19.35 0.18 -26.23
N GLU A 31 -19.25 -0.29 -27.48
CA GLU A 31 -19.52 0.48 -28.68
C GLU A 31 -20.80 -0.08 -29.31
N GLY A 32 -21.92 0.60 -29.08
CA GLY A 32 -23.24 0.00 -29.31
C GLY A 32 -23.45 -1.22 -28.41
N ASP A 33 -23.73 -2.38 -28.99
CA ASP A 33 -23.89 -3.64 -28.27
C ASP A 33 -22.60 -4.48 -28.18
N ARG A 34 -21.51 -4.02 -28.79
CA ARG A 34 -20.24 -4.71 -28.80
C ARG A 34 -19.41 -4.35 -27.57
N LEU A 35 -19.08 -5.33 -26.74
CA LEU A 35 -18.08 -5.14 -25.68
C LEU A 35 -16.69 -4.89 -26.30
N VAL A 36 -16.08 -3.76 -26.00
CA VAL A 36 -14.77 -3.36 -26.54
C VAL A 36 -13.66 -3.40 -25.52
N ASP A 37 -13.99 -3.26 -24.21
CA ASP A 37 -13.03 -3.36 -23.12
C ASP A 37 -13.68 -3.79 -21.82
N GLU A 38 -12.95 -4.53 -20.99
CA GLU A 38 -13.36 -4.94 -19.66
C GLU A 38 -12.17 -4.82 -18.69
N TYR A 39 -12.41 -4.17 -17.56
CA TYR A 39 -11.41 -4.02 -16.50
C TYR A 39 -11.98 -4.41 -15.14
N THR A 40 -11.24 -5.21 -14.41
CA THR A 40 -11.61 -5.69 -13.07
C THR A 40 -10.76 -5.00 -12.02
N THR A 41 -11.43 -4.32 -11.06
CA THR A 41 -10.79 -3.68 -9.90
C THR A 41 -11.21 -4.38 -8.64
N ARG A 42 -10.25 -4.87 -7.86
CA ARG A 42 -10.49 -5.36 -6.51
C ARG A 42 -10.38 -4.21 -5.52
N PHE A 43 -11.26 -4.15 -4.54
CA PHE A 43 -11.22 -3.13 -3.49
C PHE A 43 -11.82 -3.65 -2.19
N GLY A 44 -11.50 -3.00 -1.09
CA GLY A 44 -12.10 -3.27 0.21
C GLY A 44 -12.73 -2.01 0.79
N ILE A 45 -13.74 -2.18 1.63
CA ILE A 45 -14.42 -1.07 2.32
C ILE A 45 -13.98 -1.08 3.76
N ARG A 46 -13.45 0.02 4.24
CA ARG A 46 -13.01 0.22 5.62
C ARG A 46 -13.09 1.69 6.03
N THR A 47 -13.05 1.94 7.32
CA THR A 47 -12.83 3.28 7.87
C THR A 47 -11.51 3.31 8.65
N LEU A 48 -10.77 4.40 8.50
CA LEU A 48 -9.52 4.67 9.22
C LEU A 48 -9.68 5.97 9.99
N GLU A 49 -9.32 5.97 11.26
CA GLU A 49 -9.35 7.16 12.09
C GLU A 49 -8.13 7.19 13.00
N ILE A 50 -7.50 8.35 13.11
CA ILE A 50 -6.43 8.61 14.07
C ILE A 50 -6.96 9.66 15.06
N ILE A 51 -7.15 9.27 16.29
CA ILE A 51 -7.62 10.17 17.34
C ILE A 51 -6.43 10.48 18.25
N PRO A 52 -6.05 11.78 18.40
CA PRO A 52 -4.98 12.16 19.31
C PRO A 52 -5.18 11.56 20.70
N GLU A 53 -4.11 11.04 21.28
CA GLU A 53 -4.06 10.39 22.59
C GLU A 53 -4.86 9.09 22.75
N LYS A 54 -5.71 8.73 21.75
CA LYS A 54 -6.46 7.47 21.77
C LYS A 54 -5.86 6.41 20.84
N GLY A 55 -5.26 6.84 19.72
CA GLY A 55 -4.58 5.95 18.79
C GLY A 55 -5.29 5.77 17.45
N PHE A 56 -4.96 4.67 16.77
CA PHE A 56 -5.46 4.31 15.46
C PHE A 56 -6.69 3.39 15.57
N PHE A 57 -7.72 3.70 14.82
CA PHE A 57 -8.96 2.93 14.77
C PHE A 57 -9.19 2.41 13.35
N LEU A 58 -9.42 1.10 13.24
CA LEU A 58 -9.86 0.42 12.02
C LEU A 58 -11.32 0.01 12.22
N ASN A 59 -12.21 0.52 11.38
CA ASN A 59 -13.67 0.27 11.50
C ASN A 59 -14.24 0.59 12.88
N GLY A 60 -13.78 1.68 13.50
CA GLY A 60 -14.20 2.09 14.84
C GLY A 60 -13.60 1.28 15.99
N LYS A 61 -12.79 0.25 15.72
CA LYS A 61 -12.11 -0.57 16.74
C LYS A 61 -10.68 -0.06 16.95
N LEU A 62 -10.31 0.27 18.19
CA LEU A 62 -8.93 0.60 18.54
C LEU A 62 -8.01 -0.55 18.12
N THR A 63 -7.04 -0.26 17.28
CA THR A 63 -6.14 -1.25 16.70
C THR A 63 -4.69 -0.87 16.98
N LYS A 64 -3.96 -1.75 17.63
CA LYS A 64 -2.54 -1.57 17.91
C LYS A 64 -1.72 -2.20 16.78
N PHE A 65 -0.74 -1.46 16.27
CA PHE A 65 0.21 -2.01 15.31
C PHE A 65 1.20 -2.95 16.01
N GLN A 66 1.20 -4.19 15.60
CA GLN A 66 2.23 -5.19 15.89
C GLN A 66 2.97 -5.42 14.58
N GLY A 67 3.82 -4.45 14.22
CA GLY A 67 4.39 -4.34 12.89
C GLY A 67 5.85 -4.74 12.81
N VAL A 68 6.27 -5.06 11.58
CA VAL A 68 7.67 -5.29 11.21
C VAL A 68 8.06 -4.38 10.06
N CYS A 69 9.35 -4.03 9.98
CA CYS A 69 9.95 -3.49 8.77
C CYS A 69 10.38 -4.65 7.88
N ASN A 70 9.92 -4.67 6.63
CA ASN A 70 10.21 -5.76 5.71
C ASN A 70 10.86 -5.20 4.45
N HIS A 71 12.12 -5.56 4.23
CA HIS A 71 12.84 -5.25 3.00
C HIS A 71 12.35 -6.14 1.86
N HIS A 72 12.45 -5.65 0.63
CA HIS A 72 12.12 -6.43 -0.56
C HIS A 72 13.23 -7.47 -0.82
N ASP A 73 13.20 -8.54 -0.05
CA ASP A 73 14.14 -9.66 -0.08
C ASP A 73 13.42 -10.97 0.25
N LEU A 74 13.61 -11.97 -0.59
CA LEU A 74 13.03 -13.30 -0.40
C LEU A 74 14.11 -14.36 -0.16
N GLY A 75 15.21 -14.00 0.51
CA GLY A 75 16.32 -14.89 0.84
C GLY A 75 17.04 -15.40 -0.42
N PRO A 76 17.04 -16.72 -0.70
CA PRO A 76 17.74 -17.27 -1.87
C PRO A 76 17.26 -16.73 -3.21
N LEU A 77 16.05 -16.14 -3.25
CA LEU A 77 15.48 -15.54 -4.47
C LEU A 77 15.90 -14.07 -4.63
N GLY A 78 16.54 -13.48 -3.62
CA GLY A 78 16.90 -12.06 -3.61
C GLY A 78 15.69 -11.16 -3.82
N ALA A 79 15.79 -10.19 -4.72
CA ALA A 79 14.73 -9.25 -5.06
C ALA A 79 13.76 -9.76 -6.16
N ALA A 80 13.84 -11.02 -6.55
CA ALA A 80 12.90 -11.58 -7.52
C ALA A 80 11.49 -11.68 -6.90
N VAL A 81 10.49 -11.19 -7.64
CA VAL A 81 9.09 -11.29 -7.21
C VAL A 81 8.59 -12.71 -7.41
N ASN A 82 8.13 -13.34 -6.32
CA ASN A 82 7.54 -14.67 -6.32
C ASN A 82 6.34 -14.71 -5.38
N ASP A 83 5.13 -14.83 -5.93
CA ASP A 83 3.88 -14.77 -5.17
C ASP A 83 3.82 -15.83 -4.06
N ALA A 84 4.23 -17.06 -4.32
CA ALA A 84 4.19 -18.11 -3.30
C ALA A 84 5.14 -17.82 -2.13
N ALA A 85 6.33 -17.26 -2.40
CA ALA A 85 7.29 -16.87 -1.38
C ALA A 85 6.79 -15.69 -0.56
N ILE A 86 6.21 -14.68 -1.20
CA ILE A 86 5.58 -13.51 -0.55
C ILE A 86 4.46 -13.98 0.40
N ARG A 87 3.54 -14.81 -0.09
CA ARG A 87 2.43 -15.34 0.71
C ARG A 87 2.91 -16.19 1.88
N ARG A 88 3.96 -16.98 1.67
CA ARG A 88 4.61 -17.73 2.75
C ARG A 88 5.18 -16.79 3.82
N GLN A 89 5.86 -15.74 3.41
CA GLN A 89 6.44 -14.74 4.32
C GLN A 89 5.34 -14.06 5.16
N ILE A 90 4.24 -13.60 4.52
CA ILE A 90 3.11 -13.00 5.23
C ILE A 90 2.48 -13.99 6.21
N ARG A 91 2.32 -15.26 5.83
CA ARG A 91 1.75 -16.29 6.70
C ARG A 91 2.61 -16.48 7.95
N ILE A 92 3.92 -16.59 7.81
CA ILE A 92 4.86 -16.71 8.92
C ILE A 92 4.74 -15.50 9.85
N MET A 93 4.68 -14.28 9.31
CA MET A 93 4.52 -13.07 10.11
C MET A 93 3.19 -13.08 10.87
N LYS A 94 2.09 -13.48 10.24
CA LYS A 94 0.78 -13.62 10.91
C LYS A 94 0.83 -14.66 12.04
N ASP A 95 1.48 -15.79 11.83
CA ASP A 95 1.67 -16.84 12.85
C ASP A 95 2.48 -16.33 14.05
N MET A 96 3.34 -15.35 13.85
CA MET A 96 4.08 -14.64 14.91
C MET A 96 3.25 -13.56 15.61
N GLY A 97 2.02 -13.29 15.16
CA GLY A 97 1.16 -12.24 15.70
C GLY A 97 1.35 -10.87 15.04
N VAL A 98 2.07 -10.77 13.94
CA VAL A 98 2.25 -9.54 13.17
C VAL A 98 0.95 -9.21 12.44
N ASN A 99 0.53 -7.93 12.50
CA ASN A 99 -0.64 -7.42 11.81
C ASN A 99 -0.36 -6.26 10.86
N ALA A 100 0.89 -5.80 10.77
CA ALA A 100 1.29 -4.69 9.93
C ALA A 100 2.73 -4.84 9.40
N ILE A 101 2.95 -4.37 8.17
CA ILE A 101 4.26 -4.30 7.53
C ILE A 101 4.53 -2.87 7.10
N ARG A 102 5.73 -2.35 7.42
CA ARG A 102 6.31 -1.18 6.76
C ARG A 102 7.19 -1.67 5.62
N THR A 103 6.93 -1.20 4.41
CA THR A 103 7.73 -1.57 3.24
C THR A 103 9.04 -0.78 3.24
N SER A 104 10.07 -1.38 3.79
CA SER A 104 11.39 -0.76 3.97
C SER A 104 12.25 -0.95 2.72
N HIS A 105 12.75 0.04 2.10
CA HIS A 105 12.44 1.47 2.22
C HIS A 105 12.11 1.97 0.83
N ASN A 106 11.21 1.27 0.15
CA ASN A 106 10.89 1.47 -1.27
C ASN A 106 9.43 1.14 -1.55
N MET A 107 8.98 1.61 -2.71
CA MET A 107 7.70 1.19 -3.28
C MET A 107 7.64 -0.35 -3.39
N PRO A 108 6.62 -0.99 -2.82
CA PRO A 108 6.53 -2.45 -2.83
C PRO A 108 6.14 -3.01 -4.20
N ALA A 109 6.39 -4.30 -4.41
CA ALA A 109 5.84 -5.03 -5.54
C ALA A 109 4.30 -5.14 -5.40
N PRO A 110 3.55 -5.02 -6.52
CA PRO A 110 2.08 -5.15 -6.50
C PRO A 110 1.58 -6.45 -5.89
N GLU A 111 2.32 -7.54 -6.06
CA GLU A 111 2.01 -8.86 -5.52
C GLU A 111 2.03 -8.86 -3.99
N LEU A 112 2.93 -8.09 -3.35
CA LEU A 112 2.95 -7.95 -1.90
C LEU A 112 1.68 -7.24 -1.41
N VAL A 113 1.29 -6.15 -2.05
CA VAL A 113 0.11 -5.39 -1.67
C VAL A 113 -1.16 -6.21 -1.87
N ALA A 114 -1.29 -6.88 -3.01
CA ALA A 114 -2.41 -7.77 -3.29
C ALA A 114 -2.51 -8.92 -2.26
N ALA A 115 -1.38 -9.53 -1.91
CA ALA A 115 -1.36 -10.57 -0.90
C ALA A 115 -1.73 -10.04 0.50
N CYS A 116 -1.33 -8.81 0.85
CA CYS A 116 -1.73 -8.16 2.11
C CYS A 116 -3.22 -7.85 2.14
N ASP A 117 -3.81 -7.40 1.03
CA ASP A 117 -5.25 -7.20 0.90
C ASP A 117 -6.03 -8.50 1.15
N GLU A 118 -5.57 -9.60 0.54
CA GLU A 118 -6.22 -10.91 0.61
C GLU A 118 -6.03 -11.62 1.95
N MET A 119 -4.89 -11.43 2.58
CA MET A 119 -4.52 -12.15 3.80
C MET A 119 -4.76 -11.34 5.07
N GLY A 120 -5.19 -10.09 4.97
CA GLY A 120 -5.44 -9.23 6.12
C GLY A 120 -4.15 -8.83 6.84
N MET A 121 -3.28 -8.08 6.15
CA MET A 121 -2.07 -7.49 6.70
C MET A 121 -2.07 -6.00 6.40
N MET A 122 -2.04 -5.14 7.42
CA MET A 122 -1.96 -3.70 7.23
C MET A 122 -0.62 -3.29 6.64
N LEU A 123 -0.61 -2.23 5.83
CA LEU A 123 0.60 -1.70 5.19
C LEU A 123 0.80 -0.23 5.52
N MET A 124 2.03 0.09 5.93
CA MET A 124 2.60 1.42 5.82
C MET A 124 3.50 1.42 4.59
N LEU A 125 3.02 2.01 3.49
CA LEU A 125 3.79 2.08 2.25
C LEU A 125 4.80 3.21 2.33
N GLU A 126 6.05 2.88 2.09
CA GLU A 126 7.15 3.82 2.05
C GLU A 126 7.68 4.00 0.63
N SER A 127 7.99 5.25 0.28
CA SER A 127 8.40 5.61 -1.08
C SER A 127 9.91 5.55 -1.28
N PHE A 128 10.70 6.11 -0.35
CA PHE A 128 12.12 6.35 -0.57
C PHE A 128 12.98 6.01 0.65
N ASP A 129 14.09 5.33 0.42
CA ASP A 129 15.14 5.18 1.42
C ASP A 129 16.02 6.44 1.54
N GLU A 130 16.13 7.20 0.45
CA GLU A 130 17.04 8.35 0.35
C GLU A 130 16.30 9.56 -0.23
N TRP A 131 16.63 10.75 0.30
CA TRP A 131 16.15 12.03 -0.21
C TRP A 131 17.30 12.80 -0.89
N LYS A 132 17.38 14.14 -0.67
CA LYS A 132 18.43 15.01 -1.24
C LYS A 132 19.80 14.71 -0.66
N SER A 133 19.86 14.32 0.61
CA SER A 133 21.12 13.93 1.25
C SER A 133 21.49 12.51 0.87
N ALA A 134 22.65 12.35 0.25
CA ALA A 134 23.13 11.05 -0.23
C ALA A 134 23.42 10.09 0.92
N LYS A 135 22.90 8.87 0.84
CA LYS A 135 23.31 7.72 1.67
C LYS A 135 24.36 6.86 0.96
N VAL A 136 24.29 6.80 -0.37
CA VAL A 136 25.19 6.01 -1.21
C VAL A 136 25.62 6.78 -2.45
N SER A 137 26.74 6.39 -3.05
CA SER A 137 27.34 7.12 -4.19
C SER A 137 26.47 7.19 -5.44
N ASN A 138 25.60 6.21 -5.66
CA ASN A 138 24.66 6.14 -6.79
C ASN A 138 23.21 6.11 -6.31
N GLY A 139 22.91 6.91 -5.28
CA GLY A 139 21.62 6.97 -4.66
C GLY A 139 20.57 7.78 -5.43
N TYR A 140 19.36 7.74 -4.93
CA TYR A 140 18.19 8.43 -5.46
C TYR A 140 18.34 9.97 -5.37
N ASN A 141 19.20 10.46 -4.46
CA ASN A 141 19.49 11.88 -4.29
C ASN A 141 19.85 12.60 -5.60
N LYS A 142 20.48 11.88 -6.55
CA LYS A 142 20.89 12.45 -7.85
C LYS A 142 19.72 12.83 -8.76
N ILE A 143 18.59 12.20 -8.58
CA ILE A 143 17.39 12.40 -9.39
C ILE A 143 16.20 12.88 -8.55
N PHE A 144 16.40 13.11 -7.26
CA PHE A 144 15.33 13.42 -6.30
C PHE A 144 14.47 14.60 -6.77
N ASP A 145 15.06 15.73 -7.10
CA ASP A 145 14.31 16.95 -7.46
C ASP A 145 13.50 16.79 -8.75
N GLU A 146 13.91 15.90 -9.64
CA GLU A 146 13.18 15.62 -10.88
C GLU A 146 12.05 14.60 -10.71
N TRP A 147 12.25 13.60 -9.84
CA TRP A 147 11.42 12.40 -9.82
C TRP A 147 10.54 12.24 -8.57
N VAL A 148 10.86 12.90 -7.46
CA VAL A 148 10.18 12.70 -6.17
C VAL A 148 8.66 12.85 -6.27
N GLU A 149 8.18 13.90 -6.93
CA GLU A 149 6.74 14.14 -7.08
C GLU A 149 6.09 13.08 -7.99
N LYS A 150 6.74 12.76 -9.12
CA LYS A 150 6.25 11.76 -10.08
C LYS A 150 6.11 10.39 -9.42
N ASP A 151 7.14 9.98 -8.68
CA ASP A 151 7.17 8.67 -8.04
C ASP A 151 6.21 8.60 -6.85
N LEU A 152 6.09 9.66 -6.05
CA LEU A 152 5.14 9.71 -4.94
C LEU A 152 3.68 9.69 -5.46
N VAL A 153 3.37 10.48 -6.47
CA VAL A 153 2.04 10.49 -7.10
C VAL A 153 1.72 9.12 -7.69
N ASN A 154 2.69 8.50 -8.36
CA ASN A 154 2.54 7.15 -8.92
C ASN A 154 2.27 6.11 -7.82
N LEU A 155 3.02 6.11 -6.73
CA LEU A 155 2.81 5.23 -5.58
C LEU A 155 1.38 5.35 -5.04
N ILE A 156 0.94 6.59 -4.78
CA ILE A 156 -0.40 6.85 -4.23
C ILE A 156 -1.48 6.41 -5.21
N HIS A 157 -1.38 6.78 -6.48
CA HIS A 157 -2.36 6.41 -7.50
C HIS A 157 -2.45 4.90 -7.70
N HIS A 158 -1.32 4.21 -7.62
CA HIS A 158 -1.27 2.76 -7.80
C HIS A 158 -1.96 2.01 -6.66
N TYR A 159 -1.78 2.46 -5.41
CA TYR A 159 -2.19 1.69 -4.24
C TYR A 159 -3.34 2.29 -3.42
N ARG A 160 -3.88 3.46 -3.77
CA ARG A 160 -4.93 4.13 -2.99
C ARG A 160 -6.23 3.34 -2.84
N ASN A 161 -6.49 2.36 -3.70
CA ASN A 161 -7.68 1.51 -3.66
C ASN A 161 -7.46 0.21 -2.87
N ASN A 162 -6.23 -0.07 -2.43
CA ASN A 162 -5.90 -1.26 -1.68
C ASN A 162 -6.27 -1.07 -0.20
N PRO A 163 -7.19 -1.88 0.37
CA PRO A 163 -7.65 -1.67 1.73
C PRO A 163 -6.60 -1.95 2.80
N SER A 164 -5.59 -2.74 2.51
CA SER A 164 -4.45 -2.99 3.40
C SER A 164 -3.59 -1.75 3.65
N VAL A 165 -3.57 -0.80 2.72
CA VAL A 165 -2.79 0.44 2.86
C VAL A 165 -3.48 1.35 3.86
N VAL A 166 -2.89 1.51 5.04
CA VAL A 166 -3.44 2.31 6.15
C VAL A 166 -2.61 3.55 6.46
N MET A 167 -1.37 3.60 5.98
CA MET A 167 -0.47 4.74 6.14
C MET A 167 0.44 4.92 4.93
N TRP A 168 0.85 6.15 4.69
CA TRP A 168 1.85 6.53 3.71
C TRP A 168 3.08 7.07 4.44
N CYS A 169 4.25 6.58 4.08
CA CYS A 169 5.52 7.05 4.60
C CYS A 169 6.35 7.65 3.45
N VAL A 170 6.74 8.90 3.60
CA VAL A 170 7.44 9.64 2.54
C VAL A 170 8.94 9.36 2.47
N GLY A 171 9.48 8.60 3.41
CA GLY A 171 10.90 8.23 3.36
C GLY A 171 11.46 7.73 4.69
N ASN A 172 12.67 7.19 4.59
CA ASN A 172 13.43 6.64 5.71
C ASN A 172 14.56 7.59 6.14
N GLU A 173 14.68 7.81 7.45
CA GLU A 173 15.80 8.57 8.04
C GLU A 173 16.05 9.91 7.35
N VAL A 174 14.98 10.63 7.00
CA VAL A 174 15.04 11.87 6.23
C VAL A 174 15.78 12.94 7.03
N PRO A 175 16.99 13.36 6.62
CA PRO A 175 17.77 14.34 7.37
C PRO A 175 17.28 15.78 7.15
N ASP A 176 16.51 16.01 6.09
CA ASP A 176 16.08 17.34 5.64
C ASP A 176 14.85 17.88 6.42
N GLN A 177 14.62 17.40 7.64
CA GLN A 177 13.46 17.74 8.46
C GLN A 177 13.37 19.21 8.84
N TRP A 178 14.50 19.93 8.85
CA TRP A 178 14.61 21.32 9.27
C TRP A 178 14.36 22.34 8.14
N GLY A 179 14.36 21.89 6.90
CA GLY A 179 14.26 22.76 5.72
C GLY A 179 12.84 23.07 5.25
N GLY A 180 11.82 22.48 5.85
CA GLY A 180 10.43 22.72 5.47
C GLY A 180 10.15 22.39 4.00
N ILE A 181 10.40 21.16 3.57
CA ILE A 181 10.07 20.74 2.21
C ILE A 181 8.55 20.82 2.06
N LYS A 182 8.11 21.76 1.23
CA LYS A 182 6.73 21.75 0.71
C LYS A 182 6.70 20.75 -0.45
N LEU A 183 6.18 19.59 -0.18
CA LEU A 183 5.71 18.66 -1.21
C LEU A 183 4.32 19.07 -1.70
#